data_ce43729eff3c07104af85780e8452c23
#
_entry.id   ce43729eff3c07104af85780e8452c23
#
_cell.length_a   1.000
_cell.length_b   1.000
_cell.length_c   1.000
_cell.angle_alpha   90.00
_cell.angle_beta   90.00
_cell.angle_gamma   90.00
#
_symmetry.space_group_name_H-M   'P 1'
#
loop_
_entity.id
_entity.type
_entity.pdbx_description
1 polymer ?
#
loop_
_entity_poly.entity_id
_entity_poly.type
_entity_poly.pdbx_seq_one_letter_code
_entity_poly.pdbx_strand_id
1 'polypeptide(L)'
;MVAQREMASNRETYGRTLLSMAEEFPEIVVLGGDLNVSVFTHLWRDKYPDRFYDFGPSEQNLIAVGAGLAASGQIPFVSTFSVFGVGRPFDQLRVLVAQPHLNLKLVCTHAGILTGEDGMSAQAIEDLALACSLSGFTVVCPSDSVETAQVVRAAAANEGPIYIRLARAATPVIHSQDYKYTPDKSEVIRPGNDVSII
;
A
#
# COMPACT_ATOMS: atom_id res chain seq x y z
N MET A 1 -2.12 23.40 25.23
CA MET A 1 -1.09 23.19 24.18
C MET A 1 -1.21 21.74 23.74
N VAL A 2 -1.51 21.50 22.47
CA VAL A 2 -1.45 20.13 21.91
C VAL A 2 0.03 19.75 21.87
N ALA A 3 0.41 18.69 22.55
CA ALA A 3 1.79 18.19 22.47
C ALA A 3 2.17 17.99 21.01
N GLN A 4 3.32 18.51 20.61
CA GLN A 4 3.83 18.36 19.25
C GLN A 4 4.18 16.87 19.07
N ARG A 5 3.35 16.17 18.29
CA ARG A 5 3.56 14.74 17.97
C ARG A 5 4.72 14.59 16.99
N GLU A 6 5.43 13.52 17.10
CA GLU A 6 6.42 13.11 16.09
C GLU A 6 5.72 12.94 14.74
N MET A 7 6.37 13.39 13.67
CA MET A 7 5.89 13.24 12.30
C MET A 7 6.73 12.19 11.59
N ALA A 8 6.10 11.22 10.94
CA ALA A 8 6.80 10.16 10.21
C ALA A 8 6.18 9.91 8.83
N SER A 9 7.02 9.46 7.89
CA SER A 9 6.61 9.16 6.52
C SER A 9 6.12 7.72 6.39
N ASN A 10 4.82 7.54 6.12
CA ASN A 10 4.24 6.19 5.88
C ASN A 10 4.88 5.52 4.66
N ARG A 11 5.21 6.27 3.61
CA ARG A 11 5.88 5.76 2.39
C ARG A 11 7.28 5.22 2.69
N GLU A 12 8.07 5.97 3.44
CA GLU A 12 9.41 5.53 3.84
C GLU A 12 9.33 4.31 4.76
N THR A 13 8.40 4.33 5.71
CA THR A 13 8.13 3.17 6.59
C THR A 13 7.77 1.94 5.78
N TYR A 14 6.92 2.08 4.76
CA TYR A 14 6.61 0.99 3.84
C TYR A 14 7.88 0.41 3.19
N GLY A 15 8.68 1.24 2.52
CA GLY A 15 9.88 0.77 1.83
C GLY A 15 10.89 0.11 2.76
N ARG A 16 11.12 0.66 3.96
CA ARG A 16 12.01 0.10 4.98
C ARG A 16 11.48 -1.21 5.57
N THR A 17 10.19 -1.29 5.85
CA THR A 17 9.54 -2.51 6.37
C THR A 17 9.62 -3.61 5.32
N LEU A 18 9.25 -3.33 4.08
CA LEU A 18 9.34 -4.28 2.98
C LEU A 18 10.76 -4.84 2.85
N LEU A 19 11.76 -3.97 2.84
CA LEU A 19 13.17 -4.37 2.78
C LEU A 19 13.57 -5.26 3.96
N SER A 20 13.07 -4.98 5.17
CA SER A 20 13.39 -5.76 6.37
C SER A 20 12.83 -7.19 6.36
N MET A 21 11.82 -7.45 5.52
CA MET A 21 11.16 -8.76 5.41
C MET A 21 11.75 -9.65 4.31
N ALA A 22 12.74 -9.17 3.54
CA ALA A 22 13.22 -9.84 2.34
C ALA A 22 13.79 -11.25 2.56
N GLU A 23 14.36 -11.51 3.74
CA GLU A 23 14.91 -12.82 4.12
C GLU A 23 13.85 -13.72 4.76
N GLU A 24 12.87 -13.12 5.45
CA GLU A 24 11.75 -13.82 6.08
C GLU A 24 10.75 -14.34 5.03
N PHE A 25 10.56 -13.57 3.94
CA PHE A 25 9.66 -13.90 2.84
C PHE A 25 10.44 -13.89 1.51
N PRO A 26 11.15 -14.98 1.17
CA PRO A 26 11.94 -15.05 -0.07
C PRO A 26 11.09 -15.00 -1.35
N GLU A 27 9.78 -15.27 -1.26
CA GLU A 27 8.81 -15.21 -2.35
C GLU A 27 8.41 -13.78 -2.73
N ILE A 28 8.75 -12.77 -1.90
CA ILE A 28 8.44 -11.38 -2.22
C ILE A 28 9.21 -10.93 -3.46
N VAL A 29 8.46 -10.40 -4.42
CA VAL A 29 8.97 -9.65 -5.57
C VAL A 29 8.33 -8.25 -5.59
N VAL A 30 9.07 -7.25 -6.02
CA VAL A 30 8.60 -5.87 -6.03
C VAL A 30 8.49 -5.35 -7.45
N LEU A 31 7.35 -4.77 -7.77
CA LEU A 31 7.05 -4.23 -9.08
C LEU A 31 6.78 -2.73 -8.99
N GLY A 32 7.43 -1.96 -9.85
CA GLY A 32 7.32 -0.50 -9.94
C GLY A 32 6.78 -0.01 -11.27
N GLY A 33 6.16 1.15 -11.23
CA GLY A 33 5.67 1.87 -12.39
C GLY A 33 6.38 3.23 -12.52
N ASP A 34 7.76 3.24 -12.55
CA ASP A 34 8.60 4.42 -12.73
C ASP A 34 8.70 5.39 -11.52
N LEU A 35 7.77 5.30 -10.57
CA LEU A 35 7.71 6.19 -9.39
C LEU A 35 8.49 5.68 -8.17
N ASN A 36 9.50 4.84 -8.38
CA ASN A 36 10.16 4.03 -7.36
C ASN A 36 10.81 4.83 -6.22
N VAL A 37 11.36 6.00 -6.51
CA VAL A 37 11.91 6.90 -5.49
C VAL A 37 10.79 7.50 -4.64
N SER A 38 9.70 7.93 -5.27
CA SER A 38 8.56 8.56 -4.60
C SER A 38 7.80 7.60 -3.70
N VAL A 39 7.71 6.31 -4.07
CA VAL A 39 7.04 5.26 -3.31
C VAL A 39 7.99 4.43 -2.42
N PHE A 40 9.28 4.76 -2.40
CA PHE A 40 10.35 4.11 -1.63
C PHE A 40 10.66 2.65 -2.00
N THR A 41 10.22 2.16 -3.15
CA THR A 41 10.59 0.82 -3.65
C THR A 41 12.02 0.75 -4.19
N HIS A 42 12.66 1.90 -4.45
CA HIS A 42 14.08 1.96 -4.80
C HIS A 42 14.98 1.31 -3.73
N LEU A 43 14.59 1.34 -2.44
CA LEU A 43 15.33 0.68 -1.35
C LEU A 43 15.45 -0.83 -1.60
N TRP A 44 14.38 -1.45 -2.08
CA TRP A 44 14.37 -2.87 -2.46
C TRP A 44 15.19 -3.11 -3.72
N ARG A 45 14.94 -2.31 -4.79
CA ARG A 45 15.66 -2.39 -6.06
C ARG A 45 17.17 -2.39 -5.87
N ASP A 46 17.67 -1.48 -5.04
CA ASP A 46 19.12 -1.27 -4.85
C ASP A 46 19.79 -2.44 -4.10
N LYS A 47 19.03 -3.21 -3.32
CA LYS A 47 19.54 -4.35 -2.55
C LYS A 47 19.20 -5.71 -3.18
N TYR A 48 18.04 -5.85 -3.83
CA TYR A 48 17.55 -7.08 -4.42
C TYR A 48 17.10 -6.87 -5.88
N PRO A 49 18.01 -6.47 -6.79
CA PRO A 49 17.66 -6.15 -8.18
C PRO A 49 17.04 -7.33 -8.93
N ASP A 50 17.42 -8.58 -8.61
CA ASP A 50 16.89 -9.79 -9.25
C ASP A 50 15.44 -10.12 -8.84
N ARG A 51 14.91 -9.42 -7.82
CA ARG A 51 13.53 -9.53 -7.35
C ARG A 51 12.77 -8.21 -7.49
N PHE A 52 13.23 -7.37 -8.44
CA PHE A 52 12.62 -6.07 -8.74
C PHE A 52 12.38 -5.91 -10.25
N TYR A 53 11.18 -5.46 -10.60
CA TYR A 53 10.78 -5.23 -11.99
C TYR A 53 10.15 -3.85 -12.14
N ASP A 54 10.65 -3.04 -13.09
CA ASP A 54 10.09 -1.73 -13.42
C ASP A 54 9.50 -1.76 -14.83
N PHE A 55 8.23 -1.37 -14.92
CA PHE A 55 7.49 -1.40 -16.19
C PHE A 55 7.28 -0.01 -16.79
N GLY A 56 7.84 1.05 -16.18
CA GLY A 56 7.52 2.41 -16.57
C GLY A 56 6.04 2.75 -16.34
N PRO A 57 5.50 3.81 -16.94
CA PRO A 57 4.12 4.25 -16.75
C PRO A 57 3.12 3.36 -17.53
N SER A 58 3.06 2.08 -17.19
CA SER A 58 2.18 1.08 -17.83
C SER A 58 1.45 0.20 -16.82
N GLU A 59 0.58 0.79 -16.02
CA GLU A 59 -0.03 0.17 -14.85
C GLU A 59 -0.89 -1.06 -15.18
N GLN A 60 -1.49 -1.11 -16.36
CA GLN A 60 -2.22 -2.31 -16.82
C GLN A 60 -1.29 -3.51 -16.98
N ASN A 61 -0.12 -3.29 -17.60
CA ASN A 61 0.92 -4.33 -17.73
C ASN A 61 1.51 -4.69 -16.37
N LEU A 62 1.77 -3.69 -15.53
CA LEU A 62 2.27 -3.85 -14.17
C LEU A 62 1.39 -4.80 -13.34
N ILE A 63 0.07 -4.60 -13.35
CA ILE A 63 -0.89 -5.46 -12.65
C ILE A 63 -0.99 -6.84 -13.31
N ALA A 64 -0.99 -6.92 -14.65
CA ALA A 64 -1.08 -8.20 -15.35
C ALA A 64 0.12 -9.11 -15.05
N VAL A 65 1.34 -8.57 -15.05
CA VAL A 65 2.55 -9.30 -14.68
C VAL A 65 2.53 -9.67 -13.19
N GLY A 66 2.14 -8.73 -12.32
CA GLY A 66 1.97 -9.01 -10.89
C GLY A 66 1.01 -10.17 -10.62
N ALA A 67 -0.13 -10.20 -11.34
CA ALA A 67 -1.08 -11.32 -11.26
C ALA A 67 -0.46 -12.65 -11.71
N GLY A 68 0.31 -12.65 -12.80
CA GLY A 68 1.03 -13.84 -13.28
C GLY A 68 2.06 -14.35 -12.27
N LEU A 69 2.81 -13.46 -11.62
CA LEU A 69 3.77 -13.81 -10.55
C LEU A 69 3.04 -14.37 -9.32
N ALA A 70 1.92 -13.76 -8.92
CA ALA A 70 1.09 -14.29 -7.83
C ALA A 70 0.54 -15.70 -8.14
N ALA A 71 0.07 -15.94 -9.36
CA ALA A 71 -0.38 -17.24 -9.81
C ALA A 71 0.76 -18.30 -9.85
N SER A 72 2.01 -17.86 -9.90
CA SER A 72 3.20 -18.70 -9.86
C SER A 72 3.75 -18.94 -8.45
N GLY A 73 3.03 -18.46 -7.40
CA GLY A 73 3.41 -18.65 -5.99
C GLY A 73 4.33 -17.57 -5.42
N GLN A 74 4.55 -16.47 -6.15
CA GLN A 74 5.26 -15.30 -5.60
C GLN A 74 4.31 -14.40 -4.82
N ILE A 75 4.87 -13.51 -4.02
CA ILE A 75 4.15 -12.45 -3.29
C ILE A 75 4.51 -11.09 -3.92
N PRO A 76 3.84 -10.68 -5.00
CA PRO A 76 4.15 -9.42 -5.65
C PRO A 76 3.63 -8.22 -4.85
N PHE A 77 4.55 -7.33 -4.45
CA PHE A 77 4.25 -5.99 -3.96
C PHE A 77 4.35 -5.01 -5.13
N VAL A 78 3.20 -4.53 -5.57
CA VAL A 78 3.05 -3.61 -6.71
C VAL A 78 2.86 -2.20 -6.20
N SER A 79 3.69 -1.25 -6.65
CA SER A 79 3.69 0.11 -6.10
C SER A 79 3.72 1.20 -7.17
N THR A 80 2.80 2.14 -7.03
CA THR A 80 2.68 3.36 -7.83
C THR A 80 1.85 4.40 -7.06
N PHE A 81 1.41 5.49 -7.70
CA PHE A 81 0.43 6.40 -7.09
C PHE A 81 -0.98 5.82 -7.15
N SER A 82 -1.80 6.18 -6.15
CA SER A 82 -3.16 5.61 -6.00
C SER A 82 -4.06 5.83 -7.22
N VAL A 83 -4.03 7.03 -7.79
CA VAL A 83 -4.82 7.35 -9.00
C VAL A 83 -4.44 6.47 -10.19
N PHE A 84 -3.15 6.14 -10.31
CA PHE A 84 -2.66 5.32 -11.42
C PHE A 84 -2.83 3.82 -11.15
N GLY A 85 -2.51 3.39 -9.93
CA GLY A 85 -2.52 1.96 -9.55
C GLY A 85 -3.91 1.35 -9.43
N VAL A 86 -4.95 2.15 -9.18
CA VAL A 86 -6.33 1.65 -9.10
C VAL A 86 -7.13 2.05 -10.34
N GLY A 87 -7.03 3.31 -10.77
CA GLY A 87 -7.86 3.84 -11.86
C GLY A 87 -7.52 3.24 -13.23
N ARG A 88 -6.24 3.29 -13.64
CA ARG A 88 -5.83 2.82 -14.98
C ARG A 88 -5.99 1.32 -15.18
N PRO A 89 -5.58 0.44 -14.24
CA PRO A 89 -5.67 -1.01 -14.39
C PRO A 89 -6.91 -1.62 -13.72
N PHE A 90 -8.00 -0.87 -13.54
CA PHE A 90 -9.15 -1.35 -12.79
C PHE A 90 -9.71 -2.67 -13.33
N ASP A 91 -9.78 -2.83 -14.66
CA ASP A 91 -10.24 -4.10 -15.26
C ASP A 91 -9.26 -5.25 -14.98
N GLN A 92 -7.95 -5.00 -15.05
CA GLN A 92 -6.93 -6.01 -14.71
C GLN A 92 -7.02 -6.41 -13.22
N LEU A 93 -7.23 -5.45 -12.33
CA LEU A 93 -7.44 -5.74 -10.90
C LEU A 93 -8.69 -6.60 -10.70
N ARG A 94 -9.79 -6.29 -11.41
CA ARG A 94 -11.05 -7.02 -11.31
C ARG A 94 -10.94 -8.45 -11.84
N VAL A 95 -10.41 -8.61 -13.07
CA VAL A 95 -10.45 -9.89 -13.78
C VAL A 95 -9.26 -10.78 -13.42
N LEU A 96 -8.06 -10.20 -13.30
CA LEU A 96 -6.84 -10.99 -13.12
C LEU A 96 -6.47 -11.18 -11.64
N VAL A 97 -6.96 -10.34 -10.75
CA VAL A 97 -6.56 -10.39 -9.33
C VAL A 97 -7.75 -10.74 -8.42
N ALA A 98 -8.85 -9.96 -8.48
CA ALA A 98 -10.00 -10.15 -7.61
C ALA A 98 -10.75 -11.46 -7.87
N GLN A 99 -11.12 -11.73 -9.14
CA GLN A 99 -11.88 -12.93 -9.49
C GLN A 99 -11.18 -14.24 -9.11
N PRO A 100 -9.88 -14.45 -9.43
CA PRO A 100 -9.16 -15.65 -9.00
C PRO A 100 -8.61 -15.56 -7.57
N HIS A 101 -8.83 -14.45 -6.86
CA HIS A 101 -8.38 -14.19 -5.49
C HIS A 101 -6.85 -14.35 -5.31
N LEU A 102 -6.07 -13.79 -6.24
CA LEU A 102 -4.61 -13.91 -6.24
C LEU A 102 -3.95 -13.09 -5.12
N ASN A 103 -2.83 -13.60 -4.63
CA ASN A 103 -2.05 -13.03 -3.52
C ASN A 103 -1.21 -11.82 -3.95
N LEU A 104 -1.83 -10.78 -4.50
CA LEU A 104 -1.18 -9.55 -4.94
C LEU A 104 -1.37 -8.42 -3.91
N LYS A 105 -0.27 -7.74 -3.58
CA LYS A 105 -0.24 -6.62 -2.63
C LYS A 105 -0.08 -5.30 -3.39
N LEU A 106 -1.18 -4.59 -3.60
CA LEU A 106 -1.17 -3.27 -4.24
C LEU A 106 -0.95 -2.19 -3.18
N VAL A 107 0.23 -1.59 -3.15
CA VAL A 107 0.59 -0.54 -2.19
C VAL A 107 0.76 0.77 -2.92
N CYS A 108 -0.21 1.66 -2.79
CA CYS A 108 -0.22 2.94 -3.48
C CYS A 108 -0.10 4.13 -2.53
N THR A 109 0.50 5.18 -3.05
CA THR A 109 0.75 6.43 -2.33
C THR A 109 0.09 7.62 -3.04
N HIS A 110 0.25 8.82 -2.52
CA HIS A 110 -0.25 10.06 -3.16
C HIS A 110 -1.77 10.06 -3.37
N ALA A 111 -2.52 9.78 -2.30
CA ALA A 111 -3.97 9.82 -2.32
C ALA A 111 -4.51 11.07 -1.66
N GLY A 112 -5.59 11.60 -2.23
CA GLY A 112 -6.32 12.74 -1.70
C GLY A 112 -5.54 14.05 -1.72
N ILE A 113 -6.04 15.03 -0.97
CA ILE A 113 -5.51 16.41 -0.93
C ILE A 113 -4.07 16.49 -0.38
N LEU A 114 -3.65 15.53 0.44
CA LEU A 114 -2.28 15.47 0.98
C LEU A 114 -1.21 15.18 -0.08
N THR A 115 -1.61 14.88 -1.32
CA THR A 115 -0.70 14.80 -2.48
C THR A 115 -0.02 16.15 -2.75
N GLY A 116 -0.70 17.27 -2.47
CA GLY A 116 -0.11 18.61 -2.50
C GLY A 116 0.21 19.07 -3.92
N GLU A 117 1.44 19.54 -4.11
CA GLU A 117 1.90 20.23 -5.34
C GLU A 117 1.90 19.36 -6.62
N ASP A 118 1.85 18.05 -6.54
CA ASP A 118 1.68 17.18 -7.71
C ASP A 118 0.33 17.43 -8.44
N GLY A 119 -0.60 18.04 -7.74
CA GLY A 119 -1.84 18.56 -8.30
C GLY A 119 -2.91 17.51 -8.56
N MET A 120 -4.00 17.96 -9.16
CA MET A 120 -5.24 17.18 -9.33
C MET A 120 -5.06 15.89 -10.14
N SER A 121 -4.11 15.84 -11.06
CA SER A 121 -3.85 14.66 -11.88
C SER A 121 -3.24 13.48 -11.09
N ALA A 122 -2.69 13.75 -9.91
CA ALA A 122 -2.10 12.76 -9.01
C ALA A 122 -2.92 12.55 -7.72
N GLN A 123 -3.88 13.43 -7.43
CA GLN A 123 -4.74 13.39 -6.24
C GLN A 123 -5.88 12.38 -6.45
N ALA A 124 -5.69 11.12 -6.02
CA ALA A 124 -6.76 10.14 -6.06
C ALA A 124 -7.86 10.50 -5.05
N ILE A 125 -9.11 10.53 -5.51
CA ILE A 125 -10.30 10.75 -4.68
C ILE A 125 -11.27 9.57 -4.75
N GLU A 126 -11.14 8.72 -5.75
CA GLU A 126 -12.00 7.59 -6.07
C GLU A 126 -11.38 6.21 -5.76
N ASP A 127 -10.10 6.16 -5.42
CA ASP A 127 -9.31 4.93 -5.25
C ASP A 127 -9.89 3.97 -4.21
N LEU A 128 -10.33 4.48 -3.05
CA LEU A 128 -10.96 3.63 -2.03
C LEU A 128 -12.31 3.08 -2.51
N ALA A 129 -13.13 3.88 -3.18
CA ALA A 129 -14.42 3.42 -3.71
C ALA A 129 -14.23 2.32 -4.76
N LEU A 130 -13.27 2.50 -5.67
CA LEU A 130 -12.92 1.51 -6.68
C LEU A 130 -12.38 0.22 -6.04
N ALA A 131 -11.42 0.32 -5.13
CA ALA A 131 -10.83 -0.85 -4.47
C ALA A 131 -11.87 -1.61 -3.62
N CYS A 132 -12.72 -0.91 -2.86
CA CYS A 132 -13.79 -1.52 -2.06
C CYS A 132 -14.89 -2.17 -2.92
N SER A 133 -15.03 -1.80 -4.20
CA SER A 133 -15.99 -2.44 -5.10
C SER A 133 -15.50 -3.80 -5.63
N LEU A 134 -14.21 -4.12 -5.47
CA LEU A 134 -13.62 -5.39 -5.91
C LEU A 134 -13.86 -6.48 -4.85
N SER A 135 -14.61 -7.50 -5.21
CA SER A 135 -14.90 -8.63 -4.31
C SER A 135 -13.61 -9.35 -3.90
N GLY A 136 -13.47 -9.61 -2.60
CA GLY A 136 -12.32 -10.32 -2.04
C GLY A 136 -11.08 -9.46 -1.80
N PHE A 137 -11.08 -8.19 -2.18
CA PHE A 137 -10.00 -7.27 -1.78
C PHE A 137 -10.13 -6.85 -0.31
N THR A 138 -9.03 -6.93 0.41
CA THR A 138 -8.87 -6.23 1.69
C THR A 138 -8.34 -4.83 1.41
N VAL A 139 -9.00 -3.80 1.92
CA VAL A 139 -8.61 -2.39 1.71
C VAL A 139 -8.20 -1.78 3.04
N VAL A 140 -6.96 -1.28 3.14
CA VAL A 140 -6.39 -0.74 4.37
C VAL A 140 -5.79 0.64 4.12
N CYS A 141 -6.09 1.56 5.02
CA CYS A 141 -5.52 2.91 5.02
C CYS A 141 -4.87 3.20 6.38
N PRO A 142 -3.61 2.78 6.59
CA PRO A 142 -2.94 2.97 7.88
C PRO A 142 -2.76 4.45 8.18
N SER A 143 -3.02 4.82 9.43
CA SER A 143 -3.05 6.21 9.91
C SER A 143 -1.66 6.80 10.13
N ASP A 144 -0.70 5.98 10.56
CA ASP A 144 0.65 6.41 10.86
C ASP A 144 1.73 5.35 10.50
N SER A 145 2.98 5.67 10.82
CA SER A 145 4.12 4.82 10.51
C SER A 145 4.13 3.50 11.31
N VAL A 146 3.67 3.50 12.55
CA VAL A 146 3.63 2.30 13.39
C VAL A 146 2.62 1.30 12.83
N GLU A 147 1.42 1.76 12.53
CA GLU A 147 0.40 0.94 11.89
C GLU A 147 0.83 0.51 10.48
N THR A 148 1.44 1.40 9.69
CA THR A 148 1.95 1.07 8.35
C THR A 148 2.91 -0.13 8.39
N ALA A 149 3.87 -0.14 9.32
CA ALA A 149 4.83 -1.24 9.42
C ALA A 149 4.14 -2.58 9.71
N GLN A 150 3.13 -2.58 10.57
CA GLN A 150 2.40 -3.79 10.93
C GLN A 150 1.46 -4.27 9.82
N VAL A 151 0.77 -3.34 9.14
CA VAL A 151 -0.09 -3.65 7.98
C VAL A 151 0.74 -4.27 6.85
N VAL A 152 1.92 -3.73 6.55
CA VAL A 152 2.80 -4.27 5.50
C VAL A 152 3.28 -5.69 5.84
N ARG A 153 3.64 -5.96 7.09
CA ARG A 153 3.98 -7.31 7.55
C ARG A 153 2.79 -8.26 7.49
N ALA A 154 1.64 -7.80 7.97
CA ALA A 154 0.41 -8.59 7.90
C ALA A 154 0.02 -8.90 6.45
N ALA A 155 0.22 -7.97 5.52
CA ALA A 155 -0.03 -8.19 4.11
C ALA A 155 0.86 -9.30 3.52
N ALA A 156 2.13 -9.38 3.89
CA ALA A 156 3.01 -10.46 3.44
C ALA A 156 2.60 -11.83 4.00
N ALA A 157 2.15 -11.86 5.26
CA ALA A 157 1.81 -13.10 5.97
C ALA A 157 0.41 -13.65 5.63
N ASN A 158 -0.48 -12.84 5.06
CA ASN A 158 -1.86 -13.24 4.77
C ASN A 158 -2.08 -13.42 3.26
N GLU A 159 -2.82 -14.46 2.91
CA GLU A 159 -3.22 -14.76 1.54
C GLU A 159 -4.31 -13.81 1.03
N GLY A 160 -4.34 -13.63 -0.29
CA GLY A 160 -5.35 -12.85 -0.99
C GLY A 160 -4.92 -11.42 -1.35
N PRO A 161 -5.75 -10.74 -2.15
CA PRO A 161 -5.44 -9.41 -2.66
C PRO A 161 -5.67 -8.34 -1.60
N ILE A 162 -4.69 -7.45 -1.46
CA ILE A 162 -4.74 -6.33 -0.49
C ILE A 162 -4.40 -5.03 -1.22
N TYR A 163 -5.20 -4.00 -0.98
CA TYR A 163 -4.90 -2.62 -1.34
C TYR A 163 -4.51 -1.84 -0.08
N ILE A 164 -3.30 -1.31 -0.05
CA ILE A 164 -2.80 -0.45 1.02
C ILE A 164 -2.64 0.97 0.48
N ARG A 165 -3.35 1.92 1.08
CA ARG A 165 -3.32 3.33 0.70
C ARG A 165 -2.48 4.14 1.66
N LEU A 166 -1.40 4.78 1.17
CA LEU A 166 -0.48 5.58 1.98
C LEU A 166 -0.54 7.06 1.62
N ALA A 167 -0.42 7.93 2.62
CA ALA A 167 -0.29 9.35 2.42
C ALA A 167 1.06 9.73 1.80
N ARG A 168 1.10 10.82 0.99
CA ARG A 168 2.35 11.43 0.50
C ARG A 168 3.10 12.17 1.62
N ALA A 169 2.38 13.01 2.35
CA ALA A 169 2.94 13.78 3.45
C ALA A 169 3.23 12.88 4.67
N ALA A 170 4.19 13.30 5.49
CA ALA A 170 4.35 12.73 6.81
C ALA A 170 3.09 12.94 7.66
N THR A 171 2.73 11.95 8.47
CA THR A 171 1.58 12.00 9.37
C THR A 171 2.04 12.00 10.83
N PRO A 172 1.24 12.54 11.77
CA PRO A 172 1.54 12.42 13.18
C PRO A 172 1.55 10.96 13.62
N VAL A 173 2.56 10.54 14.37
CA VAL A 173 2.58 9.23 15.01
C VAL A 173 1.58 9.25 16.18
N ILE A 174 0.55 8.43 16.08
CA ILE A 174 -0.54 8.35 17.06
C ILE A 174 -0.54 7.04 17.87
N HIS A 175 -0.04 5.95 17.26
CA HIS A 175 0.10 4.67 17.95
C HIS A 175 1.40 4.57 18.72
N SER A 176 1.36 3.84 19.83
CA SER A 176 2.55 3.49 20.59
C SER A 176 3.32 2.35 19.92
N GLN A 177 4.59 2.14 20.30
CA GLN A 177 5.43 1.10 19.70
C GLN A 177 4.97 -0.34 20.01
N ASP A 178 4.12 -0.51 21.01
CA ASP A 178 3.51 -1.78 21.41
C ASP A 178 2.13 -2.02 20.75
N TYR A 179 1.67 -1.11 19.89
CA TYR A 179 0.46 -1.28 19.09
C TYR A 179 0.50 -2.59 18.31
N LYS A 180 -0.65 -3.26 18.24
CA LYS A 180 -0.81 -4.50 17.46
C LYS A 180 -1.97 -4.37 16.50
N TYR A 181 -1.64 -4.28 15.23
CA TYR A 181 -2.63 -4.31 14.15
C TYR A 181 -3.38 -5.65 14.18
N THR A 182 -4.69 -5.56 14.13
CA THR A 182 -5.58 -6.72 14.00
C THR A 182 -6.50 -6.47 12.83
N PRO A 183 -6.46 -7.28 11.75
CA PRO A 183 -7.41 -7.15 10.64
C PRO A 183 -8.86 -7.15 11.12
N ASP A 184 -9.72 -6.42 10.42
CA ASP A 184 -11.17 -6.32 10.65
C ASP A 184 -11.57 -5.76 12.04
N LYS A 185 -10.64 -5.09 12.73
CA LYS A 185 -10.93 -4.38 13.97
C LYS A 185 -10.61 -2.90 13.85
N SER A 186 -11.49 -2.07 14.38
CA SER A 186 -11.27 -0.64 14.58
C SER A 186 -10.79 -0.37 15.99
N GLU A 187 -9.95 0.66 16.15
CA GLU A 187 -9.49 1.15 17.44
C GLU A 187 -10.13 2.51 17.74
N VAL A 188 -10.53 2.72 18.99
CA VAL A 188 -11.03 4.01 19.47
C VAL A 188 -9.84 4.87 19.88
N ILE A 189 -9.39 5.75 18.97
CA ILE A 189 -8.26 6.68 19.21
C ILE A 189 -8.62 7.76 20.21
N ARG A 190 -9.88 8.22 20.19
CA ARG A 190 -10.39 9.25 21.09
C ARG A 190 -11.80 8.90 21.52
N PRO A 191 -12.02 8.60 22.80
CA PRO A 191 -13.37 8.34 23.30
C PRO A 191 -14.24 9.59 23.27
N GLY A 192 -15.54 9.40 23.04
CA GLY A 192 -16.56 10.45 23.01
C GLY A 192 -17.96 9.83 23.00
N ASN A 193 -18.99 10.67 23.17
CA ASN A 193 -20.38 10.20 23.28
C ASN A 193 -21.32 10.88 22.28
N ASP A 194 -20.90 11.94 21.58
CA ASP A 194 -21.79 12.76 20.76
C ASP A 194 -21.76 12.35 19.28
N VAL A 195 -20.58 12.02 18.76
CA VAL A 195 -20.38 11.67 17.34
C VAL A 195 -19.22 10.70 17.17
N SER A 196 -19.32 9.81 16.20
CA SER A 196 -18.23 8.95 15.75
C SER A 196 -17.69 9.45 14.41
N ILE A 197 -16.37 9.59 14.31
CA ILE A 197 -15.65 9.87 13.07
C ILE A 197 -14.80 8.64 12.76
N ILE A 198 -14.97 8.08 11.57
CA ILE A 198 -14.30 6.87 11.09
C ILE A 198 -13.39 7.24 9.93
#